data_113bd6d3055d9c6b05fc0fa556336750
#
_entry.id   113bd6d3055d9c6b05fc0fa556336750
#
_cell.length_a   1.000
_cell.length_b   1.000
_cell.length_c   1.000
_cell.angle_alpha   90.00
_cell.angle_beta   90.00
_cell.angle_gamma   90.00
#
_symmetry.space_group_name_H-M   'P 1'
#
loop_
_entity.id
_entity.type
_entity.pdbx_description
1 polymer ?
#
loop_
_entity_poly.entity_id
_entity_poly.type
_entity_poly.pdbx_seq_one_letter_code
_entity_poly.pdbx_strand_id
1 'polypeptide(L)'
;MRDLDVLRGRGLTREEALLATDLLWEELAQTMKSERASVLEDGSIVVEGVELKFAFTVFGEPVEGKRSLYISLHGGGGTTPEANDKQWENQKKLYKPTEGIYLAPRAPSNDWDLWHKPHIDFLFDYLISTLVVLADVDPNRVYLLGYSAGGDGVYQLAPRMADRWAAAGMMAGHPNDAKPYGLRNIGFTLHMGGQDTAYRRNEVAKEWQDWLGQLQADDPEGYKHWVEIYPQHGHWMEGEDASALPWMAQFKRNPYPKRVVWWQDDVTHTRFYWLAVTAAEAVEGAKVVASVQ
;
A
#
# COMPACT_ATOMS: atom_id res chain seq x y z
N MET A 1 -6.18 -11.27 -38.62
CA MET A 1 -5.77 -12.25 -37.58
C MET A 1 -4.40 -12.77 -37.98
N ARG A 2 -3.31 -12.16 -37.48
CA ARG A 2 -1.96 -12.69 -37.70
C ARG A 2 -1.80 -13.88 -36.76
N ASP A 3 -1.21 -14.94 -37.31
CA ASP A 3 -1.08 -16.27 -36.71
C ASP A 3 -0.48 -16.23 -35.28
N LEU A 4 -1.33 -16.13 -34.28
CA LEU A 4 -0.96 -16.29 -32.87
C LEU A 4 -0.47 -17.71 -32.54
N ASP A 5 -0.79 -18.69 -33.43
CA ASP A 5 -0.35 -20.08 -33.28
C ASP A 5 1.16 -20.26 -33.50
N VAL A 6 1.83 -19.36 -34.25
CA VAL A 6 3.29 -19.38 -34.44
C VAL A 6 4.04 -19.00 -33.13
N LEU A 7 3.39 -18.25 -32.22
CA LEU A 7 3.96 -17.85 -30.93
C LEU A 7 3.68 -18.88 -29.83
N ARG A 8 2.74 -19.79 -30.04
CA ARG A 8 2.44 -20.85 -29.08
C ARG A 8 3.56 -21.91 -29.12
N GLY A 9 4.36 -21.99 -28.09
CA GLY A 9 5.42 -22.99 -27.91
C GLY A 9 6.84 -22.51 -28.14
N ARG A 10 7.05 -21.25 -28.55
CA ARG A 10 8.38 -20.63 -28.57
C ARG A 10 8.57 -19.78 -27.30
N GLY A 11 9.61 -20.08 -26.50
CA GLY A 11 10.03 -19.19 -25.42
C GLY A 11 10.55 -17.86 -25.98
N LEU A 12 10.22 -16.75 -25.33
CA LEU A 12 10.78 -15.43 -25.66
C LEU A 12 12.21 -15.34 -25.12
N THR A 13 13.08 -14.69 -25.84
CA THR A 13 14.34 -14.22 -25.28
C THR A 13 14.08 -13.10 -24.28
N ARG A 14 15.05 -12.77 -23.45
CA ARG A 14 14.93 -11.64 -22.50
C ARG A 14 14.59 -10.32 -23.21
N GLU A 15 15.22 -10.04 -24.33
CA GLU A 15 14.96 -8.83 -25.12
C GLU A 15 13.56 -8.81 -25.73
N GLU A 16 13.11 -9.93 -26.29
CA GLU A 16 11.75 -10.08 -26.79
C GLU A 16 10.70 -9.94 -25.69
N ALA A 17 10.95 -10.47 -24.48
CA ALA A 17 10.06 -10.33 -23.35
C ALA A 17 9.96 -8.88 -22.87
N LEU A 18 11.07 -8.15 -22.81
CA LEU A 18 11.08 -6.72 -22.45
C LEU A 18 10.29 -5.91 -23.48
N LEU A 19 10.60 -6.09 -24.78
CA LEU A 19 9.88 -5.39 -25.86
C LEU A 19 8.37 -5.68 -25.84
N ALA A 20 7.99 -6.94 -25.64
CA ALA A 20 6.59 -7.33 -25.55
C ALA A 20 5.90 -6.67 -24.35
N THR A 21 6.59 -6.58 -23.21
CA THR A 21 6.08 -5.91 -22.00
C THR A 21 5.86 -4.42 -22.27
N ASP A 22 6.81 -3.74 -22.93
CA ASP A 22 6.70 -2.33 -23.23
C ASP A 22 5.54 -2.06 -24.20
N LEU A 23 5.40 -2.86 -25.26
CA LEU A 23 4.30 -2.71 -26.23
C LEU A 23 2.93 -2.96 -25.59
N LEU A 24 2.82 -3.98 -24.75
CA LEU A 24 1.57 -4.27 -24.02
C LEU A 24 1.24 -3.15 -23.02
N TRP A 25 2.27 -2.59 -22.38
CA TRP A 25 2.09 -1.46 -21.47
C TRP A 25 1.63 -0.20 -22.22
N GLU A 26 2.23 0.13 -23.37
CA GLU A 26 1.82 1.28 -24.18
C GLU A 26 0.36 1.17 -24.63
N GLU A 27 -0.08 0.01 -25.12
CA GLU A 27 -1.45 -0.24 -25.53
C GLU A 27 -2.44 -0.12 -24.34
N LEU A 28 -2.09 -0.74 -23.20
CA LEU A 28 -2.89 -0.66 -21.97
C LEU A 28 -2.99 0.78 -21.48
N ALA A 29 -1.88 1.51 -21.46
CA ALA A 29 -1.84 2.90 -20.99
C ALA A 29 -2.69 3.81 -21.89
N GLN A 30 -2.70 3.62 -23.20
CA GLN A 30 -3.57 4.38 -24.12
C GLN A 30 -5.06 4.09 -23.84
N THR A 31 -5.43 2.83 -23.66
CA THR A 31 -6.78 2.43 -23.28
C THR A 31 -7.21 3.08 -21.97
N MET A 32 -6.37 2.97 -20.94
CA MET A 32 -6.62 3.57 -19.62
C MET A 32 -6.75 5.10 -19.69
N LYS A 33 -5.93 5.79 -20.49
CA LYS A 33 -6.04 7.24 -20.70
C LYS A 33 -7.40 7.64 -21.26
N SER A 34 -7.92 6.85 -22.18
CA SER A 34 -9.24 7.12 -22.78
C SER A 34 -10.39 6.81 -21.80
N GLU A 35 -10.33 5.66 -21.14
CA GLU A 35 -11.44 5.19 -20.28
C GLU A 35 -11.50 5.91 -18.93
N ARG A 36 -10.37 6.43 -18.44
CA ARG A 36 -10.23 7.01 -17.10
C ARG A 36 -9.93 8.51 -17.11
N ALA A 37 -10.13 9.18 -18.25
CA ALA A 37 -9.74 10.58 -18.47
C ALA A 37 -10.28 11.55 -17.40
N SER A 38 -11.51 11.35 -16.93
CA SER A 38 -12.18 12.23 -15.96
C SER A 38 -11.86 11.92 -14.50
N VAL A 39 -11.23 10.78 -14.19
CA VAL A 39 -11.05 10.28 -12.80
C VAL A 39 -10.37 11.30 -11.87
N LEU A 40 -9.38 12.03 -12.36
CA LEU A 40 -8.69 13.04 -11.54
C LEU A 40 -9.55 14.28 -11.29
N GLU A 41 -10.41 14.65 -12.23
CA GLU A 41 -11.35 15.77 -12.11
C GLU A 41 -12.54 15.39 -11.22
N ASP A 42 -13.07 14.17 -11.41
CA ASP A 42 -14.19 13.65 -10.63
C ASP A 42 -13.83 13.40 -9.16
N GLY A 43 -12.54 13.14 -8.85
CA GLY A 43 -12.08 12.80 -7.52
C GLY A 43 -12.68 11.49 -6.98
N SER A 44 -13.07 10.59 -7.86
CA SER A 44 -13.63 9.28 -7.51
C SER A 44 -13.36 8.23 -8.59
N ILE A 45 -13.37 6.97 -8.16
CA ILE A 45 -13.38 5.78 -9.02
C ILE A 45 -14.52 4.87 -8.62
N VAL A 46 -15.05 4.11 -9.58
CA VAL A 46 -16.02 3.05 -9.33
C VAL A 46 -15.50 1.77 -9.94
N VAL A 47 -15.31 0.75 -9.11
CA VAL A 47 -14.85 -0.58 -9.55
C VAL A 47 -15.79 -1.62 -8.97
N GLU A 48 -16.33 -2.50 -9.82
CA GLU A 48 -17.29 -3.54 -9.41
C GLU A 48 -18.49 -3.00 -8.59
N GLY A 49 -18.92 -1.76 -8.90
CA GLY A 49 -20.04 -1.11 -8.23
C GLY A 49 -19.70 -0.47 -6.88
N VAL A 50 -18.42 -0.51 -6.45
CA VAL A 50 -17.96 0.16 -5.23
C VAL A 50 -17.30 1.48 -5.60
N GLU A 51 -17.78 2.59 -5.02
CA GLU A 51 -17.19 3.92 -5.20
C GLU A 51 -16.10 4.17 -4.15
N LEU A 52 -14.94 4.67 -4.59
CA LEU A 52 -13.89 5.24 -3.75
C LEU A 52 -13.68 6.70 -4.13
N LYS A 53 -14.11 7.61 -3.25
CA LYS A 53 -13.81 9.04 -3.36
C LYS A 53 -12.40 9.32 -2.88
N PHE A 54 -11.74 10.30 -3.47
CA PHE A 54 -10.42 10.74 -3.01
C PHE A 54 -10.23 12.24 -3.24
N ALA A 55 -9.32 12.81 -2.48
CA ALA A 55 -8.79 14.14 -2.73
C ALA A 55 -7.27 14.06 -2.71
N PHE A 56 -6.60 14.91 -3.49
CA PHE A 56 -5.14 14.94 -3.52
C PHE A 56 -4.58 16.36 -3.58
N THR A 57 -3.33 16.48 -3.16
CA THR A 57 -2.52 17.69 -3.28
C THR A 57 -1.17 17.30 -3.85
N VAL A 58 -0.68 18.10 -4.80
CA VAL A 58 0.64 17.90 -5.42
C VAL A 58 1.66 18.78 -4.73
N PHE A 59 2.77 18.20 -4.33
CA PHE A 59 3.90 18.88 -3.67
C PHE A 59 5.16 18.79 -4.54
N GLY A 60 5.98 19.81 -4.47
CA GLY A 60 7.33 19.85 -5.07
C GLY A 60 7.39 19.51 -6.55
N GLU A 61 8.61 19.33 -7.02
CA GLU A 61 8.89 18.94 -8.41
C GLU A 61 9.07 17.42 -8.53
N PRO A 62 8.76 16.82 -9.70
CA PRO A 62 8.96 15.40 -9.92
C PRO A 62 10.44 15.01 -9.77
N VAL A 63 10.71 13.85 -9.19
CA VAL A 63 12.05 13.27 -9.12
C VAL A 63 12.25 12.35 -10.33
N GLU A 64 13.33 12.58 -11.11
CA GLU A 64 13.61 11.83 -12.35
C GLU A 64 12.42 11.83 -13.34
N GLY A 65 11.68 12.93 -13.39
CA GLY A 65 10.55 13.13 -14.30
C GLY A 65 9.26 12.42 -13.86
N LYS A 66 9.24 11.75 -12.72
CA LYS A 66 8.05 11.08 -12.16
C LYS A 66 7.83 11.46 -10.70
N ARG A 67 6.58 11.33 -10.23
CA ARG A 67 6.16 11.70 -8.89
C ARG A 67 6.04 10.49 -7.97
N SER A 68 6.33 10.69 -6.70
CA SER A 68 5.91 9.76 -5.64
C SER A 68 4.41 9.84 -5.40
N LEU A 69 3.80 8.75 -4.93
CA LEU A 69 2.41 8.71 -4.49
C LEU A 69 2.35 8.31 -3.01
N TYR A 70 1.71 9.13 -2.19
CA TYR A 70 1.44 8.86 -0.78
C TYR A 70 -0.07 8.68 -0.59
N ILE A 71 -0.53 7.44 -0.42
CA ILE A 71 -1.93 7.11 -0.11
C ILE A 71 -2.09 7.11 1.40
N SER A 72 -2.90 8.05 1.91
CA SER A 72 -3.05 8.33 3.34
C SER A 72 -4.45 8.04 3.84
N LEU A 73 -4.60 6.99 4.63
CA LEU A 73 -5.87 6.45 5.11
C LEU A 73 -6.38 7.22 6.32
N HIS A 74 -7.65 7.67 6.25
CA HIS A 74 -8.27 8.38 7.37
C HIS A 74 -8.66 7.45 8.51
N GLY A 75 -8.69 8.00 9.71
CA GLY A 75 -9.21 7.34 10.91
C GLY A 75 -10.74 7.29 10.95
N GLY A 76 -11.30 6.91 12.10
CA GLY A 76 -12.75 6.75 12.30
C GLY A 76 -13.13 5.28 12.34
N GLY A 77 -14.11 4.90 11.52
CA GLY A 77 -14.68 3.54 11.52
C GLY A 77 -15.68 3.31 12.66
N GLY A 78 -16.69 2.47 12.43
CA GLY A 78 -17.70 2.15 13.44
C GLY A 78 -18.49 3.36 13.95
N THR A 79 -18.62 4.42 13.14
CA THR A 79 -19.27 5.69 13.53
C THR A 79 -20.12 6.24 12.39
N THR A 80 -20.73 7.42 12.61
CA THR A 80 -21.62 8.01 11.59
C THR A 80 -20.86 8.45 10.33
N PRO A 81 -21.53 8.53 9.17
CA PRO A 81 -20.92 9.05 7.95
C PRO A 81 -20.30 10.43 8.14
N GLU A 82 -20.95 11.35 8.84
CA GLU A 82 -20.47 12.71 9.08
C GLU A 82 -19.19 12.73 9.92
N ALA A 83 -19.06 11.83 10.90
CA ALA A 83 -17.85 11.69 11.70
C ALA A 83 -16.70 11.14 10.85
N ASN A 84 -16.95 10.15 10.01
CA ASN A 84 -15.96 9.63 9.07
C ASN A 84 -15.56 10.66 8.01
N ASP A 85 -16.50 11.45 7.49
CA ASP A 85 -16.21 12.55 6.56
C ASP A 85 -15.31 13.60 7.22
N LYS A 86 -15.55 13.94 8.49
CA LYS A 86 -14.67 14.84 9.25
C LYS A 86 -13.26 14.26 9.42
N GLN A 87 -13.11 12.95 9.66
CA GLN A 87 -11.80 12.30 9.72
C GLN A 87 -11.11 12.34 8.36
N TRP A 88 -11.83 12.14 7.27
CA TRP A 88 -11.30 12.29 5.93
C TRP A 88 -10.84 13.74 5.65
N GLU A 89 -11.65 14.77 6.02
CA GLU A 89 -11.26 16.18 5.90
C GLU A 89 -9.97 16.51 6.69
N ASN A 90 -9.78 15.89 7.85
CA ASN A 90 -8.54 16.02 8.62
C ASN A 90 -7.38 15.35 7.86
N GLN A 91 -7.59 14.13 7.34
CA GLN A 91 -6.54 13.35 6.67
C GLN A 91 -6.03 14.04 5.40
N LYS A 92 -6.89 14.75 4.65
CA LYS A 92 -6.49 15.53 3.47
C LYS A 92 -5.38 16.54 3.74
N LYS A 93 -5.19 16.97 4.99
CA LYS A 93 -4.28 18.06 5.40
C LYS A 93 -3.20 17.59 6.37
N LEU A 94 -3.23 16.33 6.79
CA LEU A 94 -2.44 15.84 7.91
C LEU A 94 -0.94 15.86 7.62
N TYR A 95 -0.55 15.44 6.42
CA TYR A 95 0.86 15.37 6.05
C TYR A 95 1.19 16.16 4.80
N LYS A 96 2.45 16.60 4.71
CA LYS A 96 2.97 17.39 3.60
C LYS A 96 4.33 16.83 3.17
N PRO A 97 4.36 15.86 2.24
CA PRO A 97 5.62 15.37 1.70
C PRO A 97 6.38 16.50 0.98
N THR A 98 7.68 16.37 0.86
CA THR A 98 8.52 17.35 0.15
C THR A 98 8.29 17.35 -1.36
N GLU A 99 7.90 16.22 -1.91
CA GLU A 99 7.49 16.05 -3.33
C GLU A 99 6.43 14.95 -3.45
N GLY A 100 5.76 14.90 -4.59
CA GLY A 100 4.83 13.85 -4.95
C GLY A 100 3.35 14.23 -4.82
N ILE A 101 2.51 13.24 -4.98
CA ILE A 101 1.06 13.35 -4.83
C ILE A 101 0.70 12.80 -3.45
N TYR A 102 0.17 13.65 -2.58
CA TYR A 102 -0.46 13.23 -1.33
C TYR A 102 -1.94 13.04 -1.57
N LEU A 103 -2.42 11.82 -1.45
CA LEU A 103 -3.78 11.42 -1.75
C LEU A 103 -4.45 10.84 -0.51
N ALA A 104 -5.59 11.39 -0.13
CA ALA A 104 -6.43 10.87 0.94
C ALA A 104 -7.72 10.29 0.36
N PRO A 105 -7.90 8.96 0.34
CA PRO A 105 -9.16 8.34 -0.05
C PRO A 105 -10.18 8.42 1.10
N ARG A 106 -11.47 8.44 0.76
CA ARG A 106 -12.60 8.22 1.67
C ARG A 106 -13.00 6.75 1.61
N ALA A 107 -12.89 6.03 2.73
CA ALA A 107 -13.28 4.63 2.76
C ALA A 107 -14.72 4.44 2.25
N PRO A 108 -15.01 3.41 1.45
CA PRO A 108 -16.33 3.18 0.88
C PRO A 108 -17.43 2.91 1.92
N SER A 109 -17.05 2.38 3.08
CA SER A 109 -17.97 2.10 4.19
C SER A 109 -17.72 2.99 5.41
N ASN A 110 -18.58 2.85 6.43
CA ASN A 110 -18.43 3.49 7.74
C ASN A 110 -18.25 2.46 8.87
N ASP A 111 -18.02 1.20 8.52
CA ASP A 111 -17.82 0.11 9.45
C ASP A 111 -16.49 0.27 10.21
N TRP A 112 -16.30 -0.48 11.29
CA TRP A 112 -15.07 -0.42 12.07
C TRP A 112 -13.84 -0.90 11.27
N ASP A 113 -14.06 -1.85 10.34
CA ASP A 113 -13.08 -2.51 9.48
C ASP A 113 -12.94 -1.83 8.10
N LEU A 114 -13.21 -0.55 8.00
CA LEU A 114 -13.39 0.21 6.76
C LEU A 114 -12.24 0.08 5.73
N TRP A 115 -11.04 -0.32 6.16
CA TRP A 115 -9.88 -0.54 5.29
C TRP A 115 -9.45 -2.00 5.15
N HIS A 116 -10.13 -2.95 5.82
CA HIS A 116 -9.71 -4.36 5.83
C HIS A 116 -10.35 -5.16 4.69
N LYS A 117 -11.48 -4.72 4.18
CA LYS A 117 -12.35 -5.45 3.24
C LYS A 117 -11.67 -5.73 1.90
N PRO A 118 -11.97 -6.88 1.23
CA PRO A 118 -11.33 -7.28 -0.02
C PRO A 118 -11.44 -6.25 -1.15
N HIS A 119 -12.54 -5.47 -1.19
CA HIS A 119 -12.73 -4.47 -2.23
C HIS A 119 -11.72 -3.31 -2.16
N ILE A 120 -11.06 -3.08 -1.03
CA ILE A 120 -10.02 -2.06 -0.91
C ILE A 120 -8.83 -2.39 -1.80
N ASP A 121 -8.45 -3.64 -1.89
CA ASP A 121 -7.28 -4.10 -2.64
C ASP A 121 -7.44 -3.81 -4.14
N PHE A 122 -8.56 -4.20 -4.75
CA PHE A 122 -8.78 -3.93 -6.16
C PHE A 122 -9.08 -2.44 -6.46
N LEU A 123 -9.66 -1.70 -5.52
CA LEU A 123 -9.80 -0.25 -5.64
C LEU A 123 -8.44 0.44 -5.67
N PHE A 124 -7.49 0.01 -4.82
CA PHE A 124 -6.16 0.57 -4.80
C PHE A 124 -5.33 0.15 -6.02
N ASP A 125 -5.46 -1.08 -6.50
CA ASP A 125 -4.84 -1.49 -7.77
C ASP A 125 -5.32 -0.63 -8.94
N TYR A 126 -6.63 -0.36 -9.01
CA TYR A 126 -7.20 0.50 -10.02
C TYR A 126 -6.72 1.96 -9.87
N LEU A 127 -6.73 2.51 -8.65
CA LEU A 127 -6.33 3.88 -8.37
C LEU A 127 -4.83 4.10 -8.67
N ILE A 128 -3.94 3.21 -8.20
CA ILE A 128 -2.50 3.30 -8.45
C ILE A 128 -2.22 3.26 -9.94
N SER A 129 -2.79 2.27 -10.66
CA SER A 129 -2.59 2.17 -12.11
C SER A 129 -3.09 3.40 -12.87
N THR A 130 -4.20 3.99 -12.43
CA THR A 130 -4.74 5.24 -12.99
C THR A 130 -3.77 6.41 -12.79
N LEU A 131 -3.22 6.58 -11.59
CA LEU A 131 -2.28 7.67 -11.29
C LEU A 131 -0.94 7.49 -11.99
N VAL A 132 -0.47 6.25 -12.16
CA VAL A 132 0.73 5.94 -12.97
C VAL A 132 0.56 6.42 -14.40
N VAL A 133 -0.64 6.27 -14.97
CA VAL A 133 -0.92 6.62 -16.38
C VAL A 133 -1.29 8.09 -16.55
N LEU A 134 -2.09 8.67 -15.64
CA LEU A 134 -2.67 10.01 -15.80
C LEU A 134 -1.90 11.11 -15.08
N ALA A 135 -1.06 10.79 -14.09
CA ALA A 135 -0.40 11.76 -13.22
C ALA A 135 1.10 11.53 -13.08
N ASP A 136 1.71 10.77 -14.00
CA ASP A 136 3.14 10.47 -14.07
C ASP A 136 3.74 9.94 -12.75
N VAL A 137 2.97 9.11 -12.02
CA VAL A 137 3.46 8.45 -10.80
C VAL A 137 4.49 7.38 -11.16
N ASP A 138 5.61 7.33 -10.42
CA ASP A 138 6.53 6.18 -10.46
C ASP A 138 5.90 4.99 -9.72
N PRO A 139 5.57 3.88 -10.39
CA PRO A 139 4.98 2.71 -9.76
C PRO A 139 5.87 2.07 -8.68
N ASN A 140 7.14 2.48 -8.62
CA ASN A 140 8.09 2.02 -7.61
C ASN A 140 8.30 3.02 -6.46
N ARG A 141 7.55 4.13 -6.45
CA ARG A 141 7.53 5.13 -5.36
C ARG A 141 6.12 5.39 -4.88
N VAL A 142 5.41 4.31 -4.57
CA VAL A 142 4.07 4.34 -3.98
C VAL A 142 4.16 3.97 -2.51
N TYR A 143 3.64 4.83 -1.66
CA TYR A 143 3.72 4.74 -0.20
C TYR A 143 2.32 4.69 0.40
N LEU A 144 2.13 3.81 1.38
CA LEU A 144 0.88 3.69 2.14
C LEU A 144 1.10 4.24 3.55
N LEU A 145 0.21 5.10 4.03
CA LEU A 145 0.22 5.58 5.41
C LEU A 145 -1.20 5.74 5.94
N GLY A 146 -1.34 5.83 7.25
CA GLY A 146 -2.67 5.98 7.84
C GLY A 146 -2.64 6.17 9.34
N TYR A 147 -3.65 6.88 9.86
CA TYR A 147 -3.77 7.24 11.26
C TYR A 147 -5.00 6.61 11.92
N SER A 148 -4.88 6.09 13.14
CA SER A 148 -5.99 5.48 13.89
C SER A 148 -6.56 4.27 13.12
N ALA A 149 -7.85 4.23 12.80
CA ALA A 149 -8.41 3.18 11.93
C ALA A 149 -7.75 3.13 10.54
N GLY A 150 -7.19 4.26 10.04
CA GLY A 150 -6.31 4.25 8.88
C GLY A 150 -5.00 3.52 9.13
N GLY A 151 -4.46 3.62 10.35
CA GLY A 151 -3.31 2.84 10.80
C GLY A 151 -3.62 1.34 10.90
N ASP A 152 -4.83 0.98 11.36
CA ASP A 152 -5.33 -0.40 11.31
C ASP A 152 -5.30 -0.92 9.87
N GLY A 153 -5.78 -0.09 8.91
CA GLY A 153 -5.73 -0.39 7.49
C GLY A 153 -4.31 -0.58 6.96
N VAL A 154 -3.33 0.21 7.43
CA VAL A 154 -1.92 0.02 7.05
C VAL A 154 -1.38 -1.32 7.54
N TYR A 155 -1.70 -1.73 8.75
CA TYR A 155 -1.31 -3.06 9.26
C TYR A 155 -1.85 -4.21 8.39
N GLN A 156 -3.06 -4.06 7.83
CA GLN A 156 -3.68 -5.05 6.95
C GLN A 156 -3.09 -5.01 5.54
N LEU A 157 -3.12 -3.84 4.92
CA LEU A 157 -2.79 -3.67 3.51
C LEU A 157 -1.28 -3.72 3.22
N ALA A 158 -0.44 -3.27 4.16
CA ALA A 158 1.00 -3.23 3.92
C ALA A 158 1.61 -4.63 3.69
N PRO A 159 1.36 -5.65 4.52
CA PRO A 159 1.87 -6.99 4.29
C PRO A 159 1.18 -7.73 3.15
N ARG A 160 -0.14 -7.55 2.95
CA ARG A 160 -0.93 -8.29 1.98
C ARG A 160 -0.79 -7.78 0.55
N MET A 161 -0.47 -6.49 0.38
CA MET A 161 -0.21 -5.83 -0.89
C MET A 161 1.24 -5.29 -0.99
N ALA A 162 2.20 -5.90 -0.32
CA ALA A 162 3.58 -5.40 -0.27
C ALA A 162 4.24 -5.28 -1.64
N ASP A 163 3.77 -6.02 -2.62
CA ASP A 163 4.20 -5.92 -4.01
C ASP A 163 3.67 -4.66 -4.74
N ARG A 164 2.94 -3.77 -4.06
CA ARG A 164 2.49 -2.46 -4.55
C ARG A 164 3.25 -1.30 -3.91
N TRP A 165 3.82 -1.49 -2.71
CA TRP A 165 4.38 -0.43 -1.90
C TRP A 165 5.90 -0.38 -1.95
N ALA A 166 6.46 0.83 -1.90
CA ALA A 166 7.89 1.05 -1.62
C ALA A 166 8.14 1.03 -0.10
N ALA A 167 7.24 1.66 0.65
CA ALA A 167 7.21 1.62 2.10
C ALA A 167 5.80 1.87 2.62
N ALA A 168 5.57 1.53 3.90
CA ALA A 168 4.34 1.83 4.60
C ALA A 168 4.59 2.41 5.98
N GLY A 169 3.72 3.35 6.42
CA GLY A 169 3.78 4.04 7.70
C GLY A 169 2.48 3.90 8.48
N MET A 170 2.52 3.18 9.59
CA MET A 170 1.40 3.00 10.49
C MET A 170 1.48 4.01 11.65
N MET A 171 0.41 4.80 11.85
CA MET A 171 0.31 5.77 12.94
C MET A 171 -0.91 5.48 13.82
N ALA A 172 -0.67 5.23 15.11
CA ALA A 172 -1.68 5.06 16.17
C ALA A 172 -2.76 4.00 15.85
N GLY A 173 -2.43 2.96 15.07
CA GLY A 173 -3.34 1.88 14.68
C GLY A 173 -3.23 0.63 15.54
N HIS A 174 -4.09 -0.35 15.25
CA HIS A 174 -4.10 -1.67 15.84
C HIS A 174 -4.03 -2.74 14.73
N PRO A 175 -3.17 -3.77 14.83
CA PRO A 175 -2.98 -4.78 13.78
C PRO A 175 -4.17 -5.73 13.63
N ASN A 176 -5.02 -5.85 14.63
CA ASN A 176 -6.03 -6.91 14.71
C ASN A 176 -5.38 -8.30 14.53
N ASP A 177 -5.68 -8.99 13.46
CA ASP A 177 -5.16 -10.33 13.10
C ASP A 177 -3.99 -10.30 12.10
N ALA A 178 -3.62 -9.12 11.57
CA ALA A 178 -2.55 -8.96 10.59
C ALA A 178 -1.22 -9.55 11.05
N LYS A 179 -0.45 -10.07 10.10
CA LYS A 179 0.88 -10.65 10.32
C LYS A 179 1.94 -9.93 9.49
N PRO A 180 3.14 -9.66 10.04
CA PRO A 180 4.18 -8.89 9.36
C PRO A 180 4.93 -9.65 8.25
N TYR A 181 4.64 -10.91 7.99
CA TYR A 181 5.46 -11.77 7.12
C TYR A 181 5.62 -11.23 5.69
N GLY A 182 4.57 -10.60 5.12
CA GLY A 182 4.63 -10.01 3.78
C GLY A 182 5.52 -8.77 3.67
N LEU A 183 5.89 -8.14 4.80
CA LEU A 183 6.69 -6.90 4.84
C LEU A 183 8.15 -7.06 4.45
N ARG A 184 8.61 -8.27 4.11
CA ARG A 184 10.03 -8.55 3.87
C ARG A 184 10.72 -7.57 2.93
N ASN A 185 10.05 -7.16 1.87
CA ASN A 185 10.66 -6.42 0.74
C ASN A 185 10.32 -4.93 0.71
N ILE A 186 9.67 -4.41 1.73
CA ILE A 186 9.31 -2.97 1.83
C ILE A 186 9.87 -2.37 3.12
N GLY A 187 9.99 -1.04 3.16
CA GLY A 187 10.19 -0.33 4.41
C GLY A 187 8.88 -0.28 5.21
N PHE A 188 8.92 -0.55 6.51
CA PHE A 188 7.77 -0.41 7.39
C PHE A 188 8.10 0.45 8.59
N THR A 189 7.36 1.54 8.80
CA THR A 189 7.52 2.36 9.99
C THR A 189 6.27 2.38 10.84
N LEU A 190 6.46 2.39 12.15
CA LEU A 190 5.40 2.34 13.15
C LEU A 190 5.59 3.49 14.13
N HIS A 191 4.57 4.34 14.26
CA HIS A 191 4.55 5.48 15.17
C HIS A 191 3.38 5.34 16.14
N MET A 192 3.67 5.42 17.46
CA MET A 192 2.67 5.15 18.49
C MET A 192 2.86 6.05 19.71
N GLY A 193 1.78 6.63 20.22
CA GLY A 193 1.79 7.29 21.52
C GLY A 193 1.98 6.28 22.66
N GLY A 194 2.97 6.51 23.52
CA GLY A 194 3.26 5.62 24.66
C GLY A 194 2.12 5.53 25.69
N GLN A 195 1.22 6.52 25.67
CA GLN A 195 0.04 6.59 26.53
C GLN A 195 -1.27 6.21 25.79
N ASP A 196 -1.20 5.75 24.54
CA ASP A 196 -2.37 5.26 23.81
C ASP A 196 -2.76 3.85 24.29
N THR A 197 -3.46 3.79 25.42
CA THR A 197 -3.87 2.53 26.07
C THR A 197 -5.14 1.94 25.52
N ALA A 198 -5.89 2.70 24.70
CA ALA A 198 -7.11 2.18 24.08
C ALA A 198 -6.76 0.97 23.19
N TYR A 199 -7.49 -0.13 23.36
CA TYR A 199 -7.23 -1.41 22.68
C TYR A 199 -5.79 -1.92 22.88
N ARG A 200 -5.08 -1.49 23.94
CA ARG A 200 -3.67 -1.83 24.21
C ARG A 200 -2.71 -1.44 23.07
N ARG A 201 -3.02 -0.40 22.30
CA ARG A 201 -2.22 -0.03 21.10
C ARG A 201 -0.75 0.17 21.41
N ASN A 202 -0.42 0.85 22.52
CA ASN A 202 0.95 1.07 22.97
C ASN A 202 1.71 -0.22 23.33
N GLU A 203 1.02 -1.23 23.85
CA GLU A 203 1.61 -2.54 24.17
C GLU A 203 1.79 -3.36 22.90
N VAL A 204 0.76 -3.43 22.07
CA VAL A 204 0.77 -4.16 20.80
C VAL A 204 1.83 -3.58 19.84
N ALA A 205 2.05 -2.27 19.85
CA ALA A 205 3.12 -1.64 19.08
C ALA A 205 4.52 -2.17 19.49
N LYS A 206 4.76 -2.40 20.78
CA LYS A 206 6.00 -3.01 21.29
C LYS A 206 6.11 -4.48 20.88
N GLU A 207 5.01 -5.23 20.96
CA GLU A 207 4.96 -6.61 20.48
C GLU A 207 5.33 -6.71 18.99
N TRP A 208 4.84 -5.78 18.16
CA TRP A 208 5.20 -5.69 16.75
C TRP A 208 6.66 -5.26 16.54
N GLN A 209 7.18 -4.34 17.34
CA GLN A 209 8.60 -3.97 17.33
C GLN A 209 9.50 -5.19 17.55
N ASP A 210 9.21 -5.98 18.58
CA ASP A 210 9.94 -7.19 18.90
C ASP A 210 9.84 -8.22 17.77
N TRP A 211 8.64 -8.39 17.19
CA TRP A 211 8.42 -9.33 16.10
C TRP A 211 9.18 -8.92 14.83
N LEU A 212 9.10 -7.65 14.43
CA LEU A 212 9.86 -7.14 13.29
C LEU A 212 11.36 -7.25 13.52
N GLY A 213 11.83 -6.97 14.74
CA GLY A 213 13.23 -7.14 15.13
C GLY A 213 13.70 -8.59 15.00
N GLN A 214 12.88 -9.55 15.43
CA GLN A 214 13.20 -10.99 15.27
C GLN A 214 13.21 -11.40 13.80
N LEU A 215 12.21 -10.98 13.00
CA LEU A 215 12.17 -11.29 11.57
C LEU A 215 13.38 -10.71 10.82
N GLN A 216 13.83 -9.51 11.18
CA GLN A 216 15.03 -8.91 10.59
C GLN A 216 16.31 -9.61 11.06
N ALA A 217 16.38 -10.06 12.31
CA ALA A 217 17.53 -10.84 12.81
C ALA A 217 17.65 -12.18 12.07
N ASP A 218 16.52 -12.84 11.77
CA ASP A 218 16.48 -14.11 11.04
C ASP A 218 16.72 -13.93 9.53
N ASP A 219 16.41 -12.75 8.96
CA ASP A 219 16.60 -12.41 7.55
C ASP A 219 17.10 -10.95 7.41
N PRO A 220 18.42 -10.70 7.60
CA PRO A 220 18.99 -9.36 7.68
C PRO A 220 18.84 -8.50 6.42
N GLU A 221 18.58 -9.10 5.27
CA GLU A 221 18.31 -8.39 4.01
C GLU A 221 16.85 -7.90 3.89
N GLY A 222 15.95 -8.47 4.71
CA GLY A 222 14.53 -8.13 4.71
C GLY A 222 14.08 -7.30 5.91
N TYR A 223 12.78 -7.05 5.98
CA TYR A 223 12.07 -6.46 7.13
C TYR A 223 12.68 -5.15 7.63
N LYS A 224 13.09 -4.27 6.72
CA LYS A 224 13.59 -2.95 7.08
C LYS A 224 12.48 -2.16 7.77
N HIS A 225 12.72 -1.80 9.03
CA HIS A 225 11.70 -1.13 9.83
C HIS A 225 12.29 -0.03 10.72
N TRP A 226 11.40 0.86 11.13
CA TRP A 226 11.65 1.87 12.15
C TRP A 226 10.42 1.99 13.04
N VAL A 227 10.61 1.82 14.34
CA VAL A 227 9.53 1.97 15.32
C VAL A 227 9.86 3.13 16.24
N GLU A 228 8.93 4.08 16.35
CA GLU A 228 9.02 5.22 17.26
C GLU A 228 7.82 5.22 18.21
N ILE A 229 8.11 5.14 19.50
CA ILE A 229 7.09 5.24 20.55
C ILE A 229 7.33 6.55 21.32
N TYR A 230 6.36 7.45 21.26
CA TYR A 230 6.39 8.76 21.86
C TYR A 230 5.88 8.70 23.31
N PRO A 231 6.75 8.68 24.35
CA PRO A 231 6.35 8.33 25.72
C PRO A 231 5.34 9.31 26.33
N GLN A 232 5.32 10.56 25.86
CA GLN A 232 4.49 11.63 26.41
C GLN A 232 3.16 11.81 25.69
N HIS A 233 2.95 11.13 24.53
CA HIS A 233 1.76 11.27 23.71
C HIS A 233 0.75 10.16 23.97
N GLY A 234 -0.54 10.52 23.91
CA GLY A 234 -1.65 9.60 23.83
C GLY A 234 -1.94 9.21 22.37
N HIS A 235 -3.22 9.10 22.03
CA HIS A 235 -3.64 8.75 20.68
C HIS A 235 -3.24 9.76 19.61
N TRP A 236 -3.14 11.05 19.94
CA TRP A 236 -2.66 12.10 19.06
C TRP A 236 -1.18 12.43 19.36
N MET A 237 -0.31 12.29 18.36
CA MET A 237 1.14 12.46 18.48
C MET A 237 1.61 13.86 18.07
N GLU A 238 0.70 14.85 18.00
CA GLU A 238 0.95 16.26 17.72
C GLU A 238 1.74 16.54 16.43
N GLY A 239 1.71 15.58 15.48
CA GLY A 239 2.38 15.66 14.19
C GLY A 239 3.84 15.21 14.20
N GLU A 240 4.39 14.74 15.34
CA GLU A 240 5.77 14.21 15.41
C GLU A 240 5.95 12.97 14.51
N ASP A 241 4.88 12.19 14.29
CA ASP A 241 4.81 11.07 13.39
C ASP A 241 5.01 11.44 11.90
N ALA A 242 4.95 12.73 11.55
CA ALA A 242 5.27 13.20 10.19
C ALA A 242 6.72 12.89 9.78
N SER A 243 7.60 12.63 10.73
CA SER A 243 8.98 12.13 10.53
C SER A 243 9.01 10.79 9.75
N ALA A 244 7.91 10.05 9.71
CA ALA A 244 7.75 8.85 8.87
C ALA A 244 7.95 9.15 7.37
N LEU A 245 7.48 10.30 6.87
CA LEU A 245 7.48 10.58 5.43
C LEU A 245 8.89 10.65 4.83
N PRO A 246 9.85 11.44 5.35
CA PRO A 246 11.20 11.45 4.83
C PRO A 246 11.93 10.11 5.01
N TRP A 247 11.57 9.30 6.00
CA TRP A 247 12.10 7.95 6.14
C TRP A 247 11.53 7.02 5.05
N MET A 248 10.22 7.04 4.82
CA MET A 248 9.57 6.24 3.77
C MET A 248 10.10 6.60 2.37
N ALA A 249 10.34 7.88 2.10
CA ALA A 249 10.83 8.38 0.82
C ALA A 249 12.21 7.84 0.41
N GLN A 250 12.97 7.23 1.33
CA GLN A 250 14.26 6.59 1.06
C GLN A 250 14.11 5.24 0.35
N PHE A 251 12.91 4.65 0.35
CA PHE A 251 12.66 3.34 -0.22
C PHE A 251 12.12 3.45 -1.66
N LYS A 252 12.56 2.51 -2.48
CA LYS A 252 12.02 2.29 -3.82
C LYS A 252 11.65 0.82 -3.95
N ARG A 253 10.47 0.52 -4.44
CA ARG A 253 10.00 -0.85 -4.63
C ARG A 253 10.88 -1.57 -5.64
N ASN A 254 11.30 -2.78 -5.32
CA ASN A 254 11.87 -3.72 -6.27
C ASN A 254 10.75 -4.67 -6.72
N PRO A 255 10.29 -4.61 -7.99
CA PRO A 255 9.23 -5.51 -8.48
C PRO A 255 9.67 -6.97 -8.63
N TYR A 256 10.99 -7.23 -8.66
CA TYR A 256 11.57 -8.56 -8.83
C TYR A 256 12.56 -8.90 -7.72
N PRO A 257 12.14 -8.97 -6.45
CA PRO A 257 13.03 -9.28 -5.35
C PRO A 257 13.51 -10.74 -5.46
N LYS A 258 14.77 -11.00 -5.12
CA LYS A 258 15.35 -12.36 -5.15
C LYS A 258 14.67 -13.33 -4.19
N ARG A 259 14.09 -12.84 -3.11
CA ARG A 259 13.39 -13.63 -2.10
C ARG A 259 12.06 -12.99 -1.81
N VAL A 260 11.00 -13.80 -1.79
CA VAL A 260 9.63 -13.40 -1.44
C VAL A 260 9.15 -14.26 -0.27
N VAL A 261 8.56 -13.61 0.71
CA VAL A 261 7.78 -14.27 1.78
C VAL A 261 6.36 -13.74 1.64
N TRP A 262 5.44 -14.65 1.37
CA TRP A 262 4.03 -14.34 1.14
C TRP A 262 3.16 -15.05 2.17
N TRP A 263 2.39 -14.31 2.89
CA TRP A 263 1.39 -14.79 3.83
C TRP A 263 0.00 -14.50 3.27
N GLN A 264 -0.84 -15.51 3.19
CA GLN A 264 -2.25 -15.36 2.86
C GLN A 264 -3.02 -15.06 4.15
N ASP A 265 -3.62 -13.87 4.26
CA ASP A 265 -4.51 -13.57 5.37
C ASP A 265 -5.98 -13.88 5.00
N ASP A 266 -6.96 -13.25 5.64
CA ASP A 266 -8.38 -13.44 5.35
C ASP A 266 -8.77 -12.96 3.94
N VAL A 267 -8.03 -12.00 3.38
CA VAL A 267 -8.13 -11.57 1.99
C VAL A 267 -7.02 -12.24 1.18
N THR A 268 -7.37 -13.32 0.49
CA THR A 268 -6.41 -14.11 -0.26
C THR A 268 -6.18 -13.60 -1.68
N HIS A 269 -4.94 -13.72 -2.15
CA HIS A 269 -4.54 -13.36 -3.50
C HIS A 269 -3.95 -14.54 -4.26
N THR A 270 -4.07 -14.54 -5.58
CA THR A 270 -3.44 -15.55 -6.46
C THR A 270 -2.10 -15.09 -7.03
N ARG A 271 -1.70 -13.84 -6.80
CA ARG A 271 -0.43 -13.25 -7.26
C ARG A 271 0.19 -12.38 -6.19
N PHE A 272 1.52 -12.41 -6.11
CA PHE A 272 2.31 -11.57 -5.21
C PHE A 272 3.75 -11.47 -5.74
N TYR A 273 4.20 -10.29 -6.13
CA TYR A 273 5.43 -10.07 -6.90
C TYR A 273 5.44 -10.93 -8.18
N TRP A 274 6.43 -11.82 -8.31
CA TRP A 274 6.56 -12.76 -9.44
C TRP A 274 5.98 -14.16 -9.15
N LEU A 275 5.39 -14.35 -7.97
CA LEU A 275 4.72 -15.60 -7.61
C LEU A 275 3.27 -15.61 -8.12
N ALA A 276 2.81 -16.79 -8.52
CA ALA A 276 1.41 -17.06 -8.77
C ALA A 276 1.04 -18.43 -8.21
N VAL A 277 -0.14 -18.53 -7.65
CA VAL A 277 -0.76 -19.77 -7.16
C VAL A 277 -2.14 -19.92 -7.78
N THR A 278 -2.69 -21.11 -7.76
CA THR A 278 -4.08 -21.33 -8.16
C THR A 278 -5.05 -20.81 -7.10
N ALA A 279 -6.29 -20.54 -7.46
CA ALA A 279 -7.32 -20.15 -6.50
C ALA A 279 -7.53 -21.20 -5.38
N ALA A 280 -7.31 -22.47 -5.68
CA ALA A 280 -7.40 -23.55 -4.71
C ALA A 280 -6.24 -23.58 -3.70
N GLU A 281 -5.12 -22.97 -4.03
CA GLU A 281 -3.93 -22.86 -3.17
C GLU A 281 -3.87 -21.52 -2.40
N ALA A 282 -4.67 -20.54 -2.81
CA ALA A 282 -4.81 -19.26 -2.13
C ALA A 282 -5.72 -19.42 -0.89
N VAL A 283 -5.18 -19.99 0.17
CA VAL A 283 -5.90 -20.35 1.40
C VAL A 283 -5.38 -19.52 2.56
N GLU A 284 -6.29 -18.96 3.35
CA GLU A 284 -5.96 -18.22 4.58
C GLU A 284 -4.98 -19.01 5.47
N GLY A 285 -3.99 -18.32 6.01
CA GLY A 285 -2.93 -18.90 6.84
C GLY A 285 -1.82 -19.61 6.06
N ALA A 286 -1.94 -19.75 4.74
CA ALA A 286 -0.87 -20.32 3.92
C ALA A 286 0.33 -19.37 3.84
N LYS A 287 1.54 -19.92 3.98
CA LYS A 287 2.81 -19.19 3.85
C LYS A 287 3.65 -19.76 2.71
N VAL A 288 3.94 -18.93 1.74
CA VAL A 288 4.84 -19.26 0.62
C VAL A 288 6.16 -18.54 0.80
N VAL A 289 7.27 -19.26 0.68
CA VAL A 289 8.62 -18.69 0.67
C VAL A 289 9.32 -19.17 -0.59
N ALA A 290 9.74 -18.23 -1.43
CA ALA A 290 10.43 -18.54 -2.67
C ALA A 290 11.67 -17.66 -2.85
N SER A 291 12.71 -18.24 -3.45
CA SER A 291 13.96 -17.53 -3.77
C SER A 291 14.45 -17.94 -5.15
N VAL A 292 15.00 -16.97 -5.89
CA VAL A 292 15.75 -17.20 -7.14
C VAL A 292 17.25 -17.09 -6.84
N GLN A 293 18.01 -18.03 -7.42
CA GLN A 293 19.46 -18.07 -7.34
C GLN A 293 20.11 -17.27 -8.46
#